data_47d3f342901e28a981aa8c8c015373ab
#
_entry.id   47d3f342901e28a981aa8c8c015373ab
#
_cell.length_a   1.000
_cell.length_b   1.000
_cell.length_c   1.000
_cell.angle_alpha   90.00
_cell.angle_beta   90.00
_cell.angle_gamma   90.00
#
_symmetry.space_group_name_H-M   'P 1'
#
loop_
_entity.id
_entity.type
_entity.pdbx_description
1 polymer ?
#
loop_
_entity_poly.entity_id
_entity_poly.type
_entity_poly.pdbx_seq_one_letter_code
_entity_poly.pdbx_strand_id
1 'polypeptide(L)'
;MPPVDPDVSADLATTVRSLARRAPAGPLWLAFSGGLDSTVLLHLLVQAGLAPRLSVVHVDHGLHPDSERWAAHCEAVVSALALPFFRESVNVAGRAGLEANARAARYQALCRLAGDATLITAHHRDDQAETLLLRLLRGAGATGLAAISEHSRRGSTRLWRPLLGVSRETLRGLAEQGGWSWVEDPSNRALHLDRNYLRAEILPRLRLRWPGADAALARAAGHQADAAALLAER
;
A
#
# COMPACT_ATOMS: atom_id res chain seq x y z
N MET A 1 18.91 -10.82 25.21
CA MET A 1 17.65 -10.37 24.60
C MET A 1 18.01 -9.55 23.37
N PRO A 2 17.51 -9.86 22.16
CA PRO A 2 17.68 -8.97 21.04
C PRO A 2 16.96 -7.65 21.34
N PRO A 3 17.49 -6.49 20.89
CA PRO A 3 16.81 -5.23 21.07
C PRO A 3 15.46 -5.28 20.33
N VAL A 4 14.39 -4.99 21.06
CA VAL A 4 13.06 -4.79 20.50
C VAL A 4 13.16 -3.61 19.54
N ASP A 5 12.78 -3.80 18.29
CA ASP A 5 12.71 -2.72 17.29
C ASP A 5 11.80 -1.61 17.86
N PRO A 6 12.30 -0.37 18.07
CA PRO A 6 11.51 0.71 18.65
C PRO A 6 10.25 1.07 17.84
N ASP A 7 10.08 0.50 16.67
CA ASP A 7 8.97 0.73 15.77
C ASP A 7 7.73 -0.16 16.04
N VAL A 8 7.84 -1.17 16.90
CA VAL A 8 6.71 -2.09 17.24
C VAL A 8 5.67 -1.44 18.15
N SER A 9 5.94 -0.26 18.71
CA SER A 9 5.03 0.48 19.58
C SER A 9 4.39 1.70 18.94
N ALA A 10 4.19 1.73 17.62
CA ALA A 10 3.34 2.77 17.05
C ALA A 10 1.93 2.62 17.63
N ASP A 11 1.67 3.32 18.73
CA ASP A 11 0.35 3.39 19.34
C ASP A 11 -0.67 3.83 18.28
N LEU A 12 -1.78 3.11 18.21
CA LEU A 12 -2.91 3.40 17.32
C LEU A 12 -3.23 4.90 17.31
N ALA A 13 -3.31 5.52 18.51
CA ALA A 13 -3.59 6.94 18.65
C ALA A 13 -2.53 7.84 17.99
N THR A 14 -1.26 7.46 18.04
CA THR A 14 -0.17 8.21 17.39
C THR A 14 -0.26 8.11 15.88
N THR A 15 -0.55 6.93 15.34
CA THR A 15 -0.75 6.72 13.91
C THR A 15 -1.95 7.52 13.40
N VAL A 16 -3.08 7.46 14.09
CA VAL A 16 -4.31 8.22 13.79
C VAL A 16 -4.02 9.74 13.77
N ARG A 17 -3.37 10.28 14.82
CA ARG A 17 -3.01 11.72 14.85
C ARG A 17 -2.08 12.12 13.71
N SER A 18 -1.12 11.26 13.37
CA SER A 18 -0.22 11.51 12.24
C SER A 18 -0.98 11.58 10.91
N LEU A 19 -1.91 10.66 10.67
CA LEU A 19 -2.76 10.66 9.48
C LEU A 19 -3.62 11.92 9.39
N ALA A 20 -4.29 12.31 10.48
CA ALA A 20 -5.12 13.50 10.52
C ALA A 20 -4.35 14.78 10.14
N ARG A 21 -3.09 14.92 10.61
CA ARG A 21 -2.24 16.10 10.32
C ARG A 21 -1.69 16.11 8.90
N ARG A 22 -1.36 14.94 8.32
CA ARG A 22 -0.72 14.81 6.99
C ARG A 22 -1.73 14.67 5.86
N ALA A 23 -3.01 14.50 6.17
CA ALA A 23 -4.04 14.28 5.17
C ALA A 23 -4.14 15.47 4.21
N PRO A 24 -4.02 15.24 2.88
CA PRO A 24 -4.22 16.28 1.87
C PRO A 24 -5.61 16.91 1.97
N ALA A 25 -5.74 18.17 1.59
CA ALA A 25 -7.03 18.84 1.50
C ALA A 25 -7.88 18.27 0.35
N GLY A 26 -9.21 18.45 0.44
CA GLY A 26 -10.17 18.05 -0.57
C GLY A 26 -10.64 16.60 -0.49
N PRO A 27 -11.33 16.10 -1.52
CA PRO A 27 -11.88 14.75 -1.58
C PRO A 27 -10.77 13.69 -1.59
N LEU A 28 -11.04 12.57 -0.91
CA LEU A 28 -10.14 11.43 -0.74
C LEU A 28 -10.79 10.16 -1.30
N TRP A 29 -10.03 9.37 -2.07
CA TRP A 29 -10.46 8.08 -2.60
C TRP A 29 -9.51 7.00 -2.12
N LEU A 30 -10.00 6.02 -1.36
CA LEU A 30 -9.20 4.89 -0.91
C LEU A 30 -9.32 3.72 -1.88
N ALA A 31 -8.20 3.27 -2.43
CA ALA A 31 -8.13 2.00 -3.14
C ALA A 31 -8.17 0.86 -2.11
N PHE A 32 -9.30 0.16 -2.06
CA PHE A 32 -9.59 -0.85 -1.04
C PHE A 32 -9.65 -2.25 -1.65
N SER A 33 -8.70 -3.11 -1.29
CA SER A 33 -8.64 -4.50 -1.76
C SER A 33 -9.31 -5.49 -0.80
N GLY A 34 -9.69 -5.06 0.40
CA GLY A 34 -10.17 -5.95 1.46
C GLY A 34 -9.05 -6.73 2.18
N GLY A 35 -7.80 -6.64 1.71
CA GLY A 35 -6.65 -7.24 2.38
C GLY A 35 -6.21 -6.45 3.61
N LEU A 36 -5.35 -7.08 4.45
CA LEU A 36 -4.87 -6.54 5.72
C LEU A 36 -4.53 -5.04 5.66
N ASP A 37 -3.61 -4.66 4.77
CA ASP A 37 -3.01 -3.33 4.75
C ASP A 37 -4.05 -2.24 4.41
N SER A 38 -4.93 -2.53 3.44
CA SER A 38 -6.01 -1.62 3.04
C SER A 38 -7.13 -1.54 4.08
N THR A 39 -7.41 -2.64 4.79
CA THR A 39 -8.41 -2.67 5.88
C THR A 39 -7.93 -1.83 7.05
N VAL A 40 -6.68 -1.98 7.47
CA VAL A 40 -6.09 -1.14 8.52
C VAL A 40 -6.15 0.33 8.13
N LEU A 41 -5.73 0.66 6.90
CA LEU A 41 -5.75 2.04 6.43
C LEU A 41 -7.17 2.64 6.44
N LEU A 42 -8.18 1.88 6.01
CA LEU A 42 -9.58 2.32 6.03
C LEU A 42 -10.01 2.73 7.44
N HIS A 43 -9.81 1.86 8.41
CA HIS A 43 -10.19 2.12 9.80
C HIS A 43 -9.40 3.29 10.42
N LEU A 44 -8.10 3.38 10.12
CA LEU A 44 -7.27 4.51 10.57
C LEU A 44 -7.73 5.85 10.00
N LEU A 45 -8.13 5.90 8.72
CA LEU A 45 -8.66 7.12 8.09
C LEU A 45 -9.99 7.55 8.73
N VAL A 46 -10.88 6.60 9.03
CA VAL A 46 -12.14 6.87 9.73
C VAL A 46 -11.87 7.42 11.14
N GLN A 47 -10.98 6.78 11.91
CA GLN A 47 -10.61 7.24 13.25
C GLN A 47 -9.87 8.58 13.25
N ALA A 48 -9.19 8.92 12.14
CA ALA A 48 -8.57 10.22 11.94
C ALA A 48 -9.58 11.34 11.59
N GLY A 49 -10.89 11.04 11.57
CA GLY A 49 -11.95 12.00 11.28
C GLY A 49 -12.07 12.35 9.78
N LEU A 50 -11.54 11.53 8.89
CA LEU A 50 -11.52 11.79 7.45
C LEU A 50 -12.75 11.24 6.71
N ALA A 51 -13.64 10.51 7.41
CA ALA A 51 -14.87 9.92 6.86
C ALA A 51 -15.72 10.88 6.01
N PRO A 52 -15.95 12.17 6.41
CA PRO A 52 -16.83 13.07 5.67
C PRO A 52 -16.38 13.39 4.23
N ARG A 53 -15.11 13.11 3.90
CA ARG A 53 -14.55 13.39 2.57
C ARG A 53 -13.90 12.15 1.92
N LEU A 54 -14.17 10.96 2.50
CA LEU A 54 -13.60 9.69 2.07
C LEU A 54 -14.60 8.88 1.25
N SER A 55 -14.23 8.53 0.02
CA SER A 55 -14.89 7.53 -0.81
C SER A 55 -14.00 6.30 -0.93
N VAL A 56 -14.59 5.11 -0.99
CA VAL A 56 -13.85 3.84 -1.06
C VAL A 56 -14.14 3.15 -2.39
N VAL A 57 -13.08 2.70 -3.06
CA VAL A 57 -13.20 2.00 -4.34
C VAL A 57 -12.50 0.65 -4.29
N HIS A 58 -13.24 -0.38 -4.66
CA HIS A 58 -12.73 -1.73 -4.90
C HIS A 58 -12.64 -1.98 -6.40
N VAL A 59 -11.47 -2.43 -6.87
CA VAL A 59 -11.27 -2.81 -8.27
C VAL A 59 -11.16 -4.32 -8.36
N ASP A 60 -12.16 -4.92 -9.02
CA ASP A 60 -12.23 -6.36 -9.27
C ASP A 60 -11.61 -6.68 -10.64
N HIS A 61 -10.63 -7.59 -10.64
CA HIS A 61 -9.95 -8.03 -11.87
C HIS A 61 -10.60 -9.28 -12.50
N GLY A 62 -11.54 -9.94 -11.80
CA GLY A 62 -12.16 -11.18 -12.24
C GLY A 62 -11.21 -12.36 -12.45
N LEU A 63 -9.97 -12.29 -11.91
CA LEU A 63 -8.92 -13.30 -12.15
C LEU A 63 -8.99 -14.49 -11.18
N HIS A 64 -9.73 -14.38 -10.10
CA HIS A 64 -9.86 -15.42 -9.08
C HIS A 64 -11.33 -15.84 -8.91
N PRO A 65 -11.62 -17.16 -8.71
CA PRO A 65 -12.99 -17.63 -8.47
C PRO A 65 -13.70 -16.94 -7.29
N ASP A 66 -12.95 -16.56 -6.25
CA ASP A 66 -13.46 -15.89 -5.05
C ASP A 66 -13.61 -14.37 -5.18
N SER A 67 -13.36 -13.77 -6.37
CA SER A 67 -13.37 -12.32 -6.54
C SER A 67 -14.70 -11.69 -6.12
N GLU A 68 -15.82 -12.34 -6.44
CA GLU A 68 -17.16 -11.89 -6.04
C GLU A 68 -17.34 -11.88 -4.51
N ARG A 69 -16.87 -12.94 -3.83
CA ARG A 69 -16.91 -13.04 -2.37
C ARG A 69 -16.03 -11.96 -1.71
N TRP A 70 -14.88 -11.63 -2.31
CA TRP A 70 -14.02 -10.56 -1.81
C TRP A 70 -14.64 -9.18 -2.01
N ALA A 71 -15.29 -8.94 -3.14
CA ALA A 71 -16.03 -7.71 -3.40
C ALA A 71 -17.19 -7.53 -2.40
N ALA A 72 -17.96 -8.60 -2.14
CA ALA A 72 -19.04 -8.59 -1.14
C ALA A 72 -18.51 -8.31 0.27
N HIS A 73 -17.34 -8.89 0.66
CA HIS A 73 -16.67 -8.55 1.92
C HIS A 73 -16.30 -7.08 1.98
N CYS A 74 -15.70 -6.53 0.91
CA CYS A 74 -15.34 -5.12 0.84
C CYS A 74 -16.56 -4.21 1.03
N GLU A 75 -17.66 -4.51 0.35
CA GLU A 75 -18.91 -3.76 0.46
C GLU A 75 -19.48 -3.81 1.88
N ALA A 76 -19.51 -5.00 2.50
CA ALA A 76 -20.00 -5.16 3.86
C ALA A 76 -19.19 -4.34 4.88
N VAL A 77 -17.83 -4.37 4.78
CA VAL A 77 -16.95 -3.59 5.66
C VAL A 77 -17.18 -2.10 5.50
N VAL A 78 -17.27 -1.60 4.26
CA VAL A 78 -17.41 -0.17 3.98
C VAL A 78 -18.81 0.32 4.37
N SER A 79 -19.85 -0.46 4.11
CA SER A 79 -21.24 -0.15 4.50
C SER A 79 -21.41 -0.06 6.00
N ALA A 80 -20.75 -0.94 6.78
CA ALA A 80 -20.74 -0.89 8.25
C ALA A 80 -20.12 0.42 8.80
N LEU A 81 -19.27 1.08 8.01
CA LEU A 81 -18.66 2.37 8.33
C LEU A 81 -19.45 3.57 7.76
N ALA A 82 -20.60 3.32 7.12
CA ALA A 82 -21.45 4.31 6.46
C ALA A 82 -20.69 5.20 5.44
N LEU A 83 -19.74 4.62 4.70
CA LEU A 83 -18.94 5.31 3.68
C LEU A 83 -19.47 5.03 2.26
N PRO A 84 -19.30 5.98 1.32
CA PRO A 84 -19.55 5.73 -0.10
C PRO A 84 -18.64 4.62 -0.63
N PHE A 85 -19.24 3.57 -1.22
CA PHE A 85 -18.53 2.44 -1.83
C PHE A 85 -18.77 2.39 -3.34
N PHE A 86 -17.68 2.18 -4.08
CA PHE A 86 -17.69 2.03 -5.54
C PHE A 86 -16.99 0.74 -5.91
N ARG A 87 -17.64 -0.10 -6.71
CA ARG A 87 -17.03 -1.29 -7.31
C ARG A 87 -16.78 -1.04 -8.79
N GLU A 88 -15.59 -1.32 -9.26
CA GLU A 88 -15.19 -1.21 -10.64
C GLU A 88 -14.61 -2.55 -11.11
N SER A 89 -15.16 -3.10 -12.19
CA SER A 89 -14.63 -4.31 -12.81
C SER A 89 -13.70 -3.94 -13.95
N VAL A 90 -12.53 -4.55 -14.00
CA VAL A 90 -11.55 -4.33 -15.07
C VAL A 90 -11.25 -5.61 -15.81
N ASN A 91 -11.25 -5.52 -17.15
CA ASN A 91 -10.84 -6.63 -18.00
C ASN A 91 -9.32 -6.55 -18.22
N VAL A 92 -8.61 -7.64 -17.86
CA VAL A 92 -7.16 -7.73 -18.05
C VAL A 92 -6.87 -8.49 -19.33
N ALA A 93 -6.52 -7.77 -20.38
CA ALA A 93 -6.17 -8.35 -21.66
C ALA A 93 -4.73 -8.91 -21.65
N GLY A 94 -4.54 -10.09 -22.30
CA GLY A 94 -3.23 -10.72 -22.55
C GLY A 94 -2.74 -11.59 -21.39
N ARG A 95 -2.09 -12.72 -21.76
CA ARG A 95 -1.49 -13.65 -20.78
C ARG A 95 -0.07 -13.28 -20.40
N ALA A 96 0.69 -12.66 -21.30
CA ALA A 96 2.06 -12.20 -21.03
C ALA A 96 2.02 -10.96 -20.13
N GLY A 97 2.75 -11.00 -19.01
CA GLY A 97 2.79 -9.88 -18.06
C GLY A 97 1.47 -9.63 -17.35
N LEU A 98 0.66 -10.65 -17.10
CA LEU A 98 -0.69 -10.56 -16.52
C LEU A 98 -0.74 -9.68 -15.27
N GLU A 99 0.22 -9.81 -14.35
CA GLU A 99 0.29 -8.99 -13.12
C GLU A 99 0.52 -7.51 -13.44
N ALA A 100 1.44 -7.21 -14.34
CA ALA A 100 1.73 -5.82 -14.75
C ALA A 100 0.52 -5.20 -15.45
N ASN A 101 -0.16 -5.97 -16.31
CA ASN A 101 -1.36 -5.54 -17.02
C ASN A 101 -2.52 -5.31 -16.04
N ALA A 102 -2.74 -6.24 -15.10
CA ALA A 102 -3.75 -6.11 -14.05
C ALA A 102 -3.48 -4.87 -13.17
N ARG A 103 -2.21 -4.65 -12.78
CA ARG A 103 -1.80 -3.46 -12.04
C ARG A 103 -2.04 -2.18 -12.85
N ALA A 104 -1.71 -2.15 -14.13
CA ALA A 104 -1.94 -1.00 -15.01
C ALA A 104 -3.43 -0.69 -15.15
N ALA A 105 -4.25 -1.70 -15.44
CA ALA A 105 -5.71 -1.57 -15.57
C ALA A 105 -6.35 -1.06 -14.28
N ARG A 106 -5.93 -1.62 -13.12
CA ARG A 106 -6.37 -1.16 -11.80
C ARG A 106 -6.09 0.32 -11.59
N TYR A 107 -4.84 0.76 -11.80
CA TYR A 107 -4.51 2.17 -11.61
C TYR A 107 -5.24 3.08 -12.59
N GLN A 108 -5.47 2.63 -13.83
CA GLN A 108 -6.25 3.39 -14.81
C GLN A 108 -7.68 3.61 -14.32
N ALA A 109 -8.35 2.56 -13.84
CA ALA A 109 -9.69 2.63 -13.29
C ALA A 109 -9.75 3.54 -12.05
N LEU A 110 -8.81 3.36 -11.12
CA LEU A 110 -8.71 4.16 -9.90
C LEU A 110 -8.50 5.66 -10.20
N CYS A 111 -7.60 5.99 -11.11
CA CYS A 111 -7.33 7.39 -11.48
C CYS A 111 -8.51 8.01 -12.23
N ARG A 112 -9.21 7.24 -13.07
CA ARG A 112 -10.42 7.72 -13.75
C ARG A 112 -11.53 8.10 -12.76
N LEU A 113 -11.76 7.24 -11.75
CA LEU A 113 -12.78 7.49 -10.72
C LEU A 113 -12.38 8.63 -9.77
N ALA A 114 -11.13 8.69 -9.36
CA ALA A 114 -10.65 9.73 -8.46
C ALA A 114 -10.58 11.11 -9.13
N GLY A 115 -10.32 11.18 -10.44
CA GLY A 115 -10.14 12.45 -11.15
C GLY A 115 -9.06 13.31 -10.51
N ASP A 116 -9.42 14.54 -10.12
CA ASP A 116 -8.51 15.50 -9.46
C ASP A 116 -8.43 15.32 -7.94
N ALA A 117 -9.19 14.38 -7.36
CA ALA A 117 -9.12 14.05 -5.94
C ALA A 117 -7.79 13.34 -5.60
N THR A 118 -7.56 13.11 -4.30
CA THR A 118 -6.39 12.37 -3.86
C THR A 118 -6.73 10.88 -3.74
N LEU A 119 -6.06 10.04 -4.53
CA LEU A 119 -6.12 8.58 -4.43
C LEU A 119 -5.15 8.10 -3.33
N ILE A 120 -5.68 7.35 -2.37
CA ILE A 120 -4.93 6.81 -1.24
C ILE A 120 -4.70 5.30 -1.48
N THR A 121 -3.47 4.85 -1.21
CA THR A 121 -3.13 3.42 -1.30
C THR A 121 -2.34 2.97 -0.07
N ALA A 122 -2.52 1.72 0.34
CA ALA A 122 -1.98 1.15 1.57
C ALA A 122 -0.55 0.57 1.41
N HIS A 123 0.31 1.19 0.60
CA HIS A 123 1.70 0.80 0.55
C HIS A 123 2.38 1.10 1.88
N HIS A 124 3.19 0.17 2.35
CA HIS A 124 3.83 0.21 3.66
C HIS A 124 5.36 0.04 3.57
N ARG A 125 6.06 0.01 4.70
CA ARG A 125 7.54 -0.03 4.76
C ARG A 125 8.13 -1.25 4.06
N ASP A 126 7.52 -2.41 4.20
CA ASP A 126 8.00 -3.63 3.56
C ASP A 126 7.89 -3.53 2.02
N ASP A 127 6.86 -2.85 1.48
CA ASP A 127 6.76 -2.55 0.04
C ASP A 127 7.90 -1.66 -0.45
N GLN A 128 8.41 -0.75 0.39
CA GLN A 128 9.59 0.05 0.08
C GLN A 128 10.81 -0.85 -0.06
N ALA A 129 11.04 -1.75 0.92
CA ALA A 129 12.17 -2.68 0.90
C ALA A 129 12.11 -3.59 -0.34
N GLU A 130 10.95 -4.18 -0.64
CA GLU A 130 10.72 -4.99 -1.83
C GLU A 130 11.01 -4.21 -3.11
N THR A 131 10.50 -2.98 -3.21
CA THR A 131 10.64 -2.16 -4.42
C THR A 131 12.07 -1.71 -4.62
N LEU A 132 12.78 -1.34 -3.55
CA LEU A 132 14.20 -0.98 -3.61
C LEU A 132 15.03 -2.17 -4.10
N LEU A 133 14.85 -3.35 -3.51
CA LEU A 133 15.58 -4.55 -3.90
C LEU A 133 15.31 -4.94 -5.36
N LEU A 134 14.05 -4.94 -5.80
CA LEU A 134 13.70 -5.22 -7.20
C LEU A 134 14.37 -4.27 -8.18
N ARG A 135 14.41 -2.98 -7.84
CA ARG A 135 15.02 -1.97 -8.69
C ARG A 135 16.55 -2.04 -8.67
N LEU A 136 17.14 -2.34 -7.51
CA LEU A 136 18.58 -2.57 -7.36
C LEU A 136 19.04 -3.76 -8.22
N LEU A 137 18.33 -4.88 -8.15
CA LEU A 137 18.62 -6.09 -8.94
C LEU A 137 18.45 -5.88 -10.46
N ARG A 138 17.70 -4.83 -10.86
CA ARG A 138 17.54 -4.44 -12.27
C ARG A 138 18.50 -3.31 -12.69
N GLY A 139 19.47 -2.95 -11.86
CA GLY A 139 20.47 -1.94 -12.17
C GLY A 139 19.96 -0.51 -12.19
N ALA A 140 18.93 -0.18 -11.42
CA ALA A 140 18.38 1.17 -11.39
C ALA A 140 19.35 2.18 -10.78
N GLY A 141 19.44 3.39 -11.36
CA GLY A 141 20.12 4.56 -10.79
C GLY A 141 19.31 5.25 -9.67
N ALA A 142 19.79 6.41 -9.19
CA ALA A 142 19.24 7.14 -8.06
C ALA A 142 17.71 7.32 -8.12
N THR A 143 17.17 7.82 -9.23
CA THR A 143 15.73 8.02 -9.43
C THR A 143 14.94 6.71 -9.28
N GLY A 144 15.47 5.61 -9.80
CA GLY A 144 14.86 4.29 -9.64
C GLY A 144 14.92 3.81 -8.21
N LEU A 145 16.06 3.96 -7.54
CA LEU A 145 16.29 3.52 -6.16
C LEU A 145 15.53 4.36 -5.12
N ALA A 146 14.99 5.53 -5.48
CA ALA A 146 14.05 6.30 -4.66
C ALA A 146 12.77 5.50 -4.30
N ALA A 147 12.57 4.33 -4.90
CA ALA A 147 11.48 3.40 -4.66
C ALA A 147 10.09 4.07 -4.72
N ILE A 148 9.27 4.00 -3.68
CA ILE A 148 7.91 4.53 -3.66
C ILE A 148 7.90 5.86 -2.91
N SER A 149 7.37 6.93 -3.51
CA SER A 149 7.19 8.22 -2.82
C SER A 149 5.87 8.26 -2.06
N GLU A 150 5.84 8.91 -0.90
CA GLU A 150 4.61 9.12 -0.13
C GLU A 150 3.59 9.91 -0.95
N HIS A 151 4.04 10.98 -1.56
CA HIS A 151 3.24 11.81 -2.47
C HIS A 151 3.77 11.68 -3.89
N SER A 152 2.88 11.47 -4.85
CA SER A 152 3.22 11.46 -6.27
C SER A 152 2.00 11.84 -7.11
N ARG A 153 2.19 11.90 -8.44
CA ARG A 153 1.10 12.09 -9.40
C ARG A 153 1.07 10.97 -10.42
N ARG A 154 -0.12 10.68 -10.92
CA ARG A 154 -0.34 9.84 -12.10
C ARG A 154 -1.37 10.54 -13.00
N GLY A 155 -0.88 11.21 -14.05
CA GLY A 155 -1.69 12.18 -14.79
C GLY A 155 -2.12 13.33 -13.87
N SER A 156 -3.41 13.69 -13.86
CA SER A 156 -3.99 14.70 -12.97
C SER A 156 -4.16 14.22 -11.53
N THR A 157 -4.29 12.91 -11.31
CA THR A 157 -4.60 12.33 -10.01
C THR A 157 -3.41 12.42 -9.05
N ARG A 158 -3.62 12.97 -7.86
CA ARG A 158 -2.66 12.95 -6.76
C ARG A 158 -2.73 11.60 -6.05
N LEU A 159 -1.56 11.04 -5.70
CA LEU A 159 -1.47 9.80 -4.92
C LEU A 159 -0.86 10.11 -3.55
N TRP A 160 -1.45 9.52 -2.51
CA TRP A 160 -0.95 9.56 -1.15
C TRP A 160 -0.82 8.15 -0.58
N ARG A 161 0.34 7.86 0.04
CA ARG A 161 0.67 6.57 0.65
C ARG A 161 1.12 6.77 2.09
N PRO A 162 0.17 6.98 3.00
CA PRO A 162 0.46 7.42 4.36
C PRO A 162 1.16 6.37 5.23
N LEU A 163 1.16 5.10 4.83
CA LEU A 163 1.71 3.99 5.61
C LEU A 163 3.15 3.60 5.24
N LEU A 164 3.84 4.36 4.37
CA LEU A 164 5.19 4.00 3.91
C LEU A 164 6.25 3.90 5.01
N GLY A 165 6.04 4.51 6.15
CA GLY A 165 6.90 4.38 7.33
C GLY A 165 6.50 3.26 8.28
N VAL A 166 5.33 2.62 8.10
CA VAL A 166 4.76 1.62 9.02
C VAL A 166 5.10 0.21 8.54
N SER A 167 5.54 -0.69 9.43
CA SER A 167 5.81 -2.08 9.07
C SER A 167 4.51 -2.88 8.90
N ARG A 168 4.56 -3.93 8.08
CA ARG A 168 3.43 -4.84 7.93
C ARG A 168 3.08 -5.56 9.23
N GLU A 169 4.08 -5.83 10.07
CA GLU A 169 3.88 -6.40 11.40
C GLU A 169 3.07 -5.46 12.30
N THR A 170 3.42 -4.17 12.32
CA THR A 170 2.64 -3.14 13.03
C THR A 170 1.21 -3.08 12.50
N LEU A 171 1.00 -3.12 11.18
CA LEU A 171 -0.35 -3.14 10.59
C LEU A 171 -1.14 -4.36 11.05
N ARG A 172 -0.53 -5.54 11.11
CA ARG A 172 -1.18 -6.75 11.63
C ARG A 172 -1.59 -6.58 13.09
N GLY A 173 -0.69 -6.11 13.94
CA GLY A 173 -0.99 -5.84 15.35
C GLY A 173 -2.14 -4.84 15.53
N LEU A 174 -2.20 -3.78 14.72
CA LEU A 174 -3.32 -2.83 14.73
C LEU A 174 -4.64 -3.47 14.30
N ALA A 175 -4.63 -4.35 13.29
CA ALA A 175 -5.83 -5.06 12.84
C ALA A 175 -6.36 -6.00 13.93
N GLU A 176 -5.47 -6.74 14.59
CA GLU A 176 -5.80 -7.67 15.68
C GLU A 176 -6.34 -6.90 16.89
N GLN A 177 -5.70 -5.82 17.28
CA GLN A 177 -6.15 -4.94 18.38
C GLN A 177 -7.52 -4.30 18.07
N GLY A 178 -7.76 -3.93 16.81
CA GLY A 178 -9.03 -3.34 16.38
C GLY A 178 -10.13 -4.37 16.12
N GLY A 179 -9.82 -5.66 16.11
CA GLY A 179 -10.78 -6.73 15.77
C GLY A 179 -11.25 -6.67 14.31
N TRP A 180 -10.43 -6.11 13.40
CA TRP A 180 -10.81 -5.93 12.00
C TRP A 180 -10.55 -7.17 11.19
N SER A 181 -11.55 -7.62 10.43
CA SER A 181 -11.44 -8.76 9.53
C SER A 181 -10.92 -8.35 8.15
N TRP A 182 -10.12 -9.20 7.53
CA TRP A 182 -9.58 -8.99 6.19
C TRP A 182 -9.59 -10.28 5.36
N VAL A 183 -9.44 -10.13 4.06
CA VAL A 183 -9.31 -11.25 3.11
C VAL A 183 -7.83 -11.55 2.87
N GLU A 184 -7.47 -12.83 2.82
CA GLU A 184 -6.15 -13.27 2.35
C GLU A 184 -6.27 -13.80 0.92
N ASP A 185 -5.61 -13.11 -0.03
CA ASP A 185 -5.52 -13.56 -1.41
C ASP A 185 -4.44 -14.65 -1.53
N PRO A 186 -4.80 -15.89 -1.95
CA PRO A 186 -3.84 -16.98 -2.13
C PRO A 186 -2.74 -16.69 -3.16
N SER A 187 -2.99 -15.80 -4.12
CA SER A 187 -1.99 -15.41 -5.13
C SER A 187 -0.74 -14.75 -4.53
N ASN A 188 -0.86 -14.19 -3.32
CA ASN A 188 0.28 -13.64 -2.57
C ASN A 188 1.36 -14.69 -2.22
N ARG A 189 1.06 -15.99 -2.36
CA ARG A 189 2.00 -17.10 -2.12
C ARG A 189 2.69 -17.62 -3.38
N ALA A 190 2.38 -17.07 -4.55
CA ALA A 190 2.92 -17.50 -5.84
C ALA A 190 4.41 -17.08 -6.01
N LEU A 191 5.34 -17.98 -5.69
CA LEU A 191 6.79 -17.70 -5.66
C LEU A 191 7.43 -17.45 -7.03
N HIS A 192 6.75 -17.74 -8.14
CA HIS A 192 7.23 -17.39 -9.48
C HIS A 192 7.18 -15.89 -9.76
N LEU A 193 6.51 -15.10 -8.89
CA LEU A 193 6.48 -13.66 -8.95
C LEU A 193 7.62 -13.07 -8.11
N ASP A 194 8.49 -12.28 -8.73
CA ASP A 194 9.70 -11.71 -8.10
C ASP A 194 9.41 -11.07 -6.73
N ARG A 195 8.31 -10.31 -6.62
CA ARG A 195 7.93 -9.63 -5.39
C ARG A 195 7.56 -10.61 -4.28
N ASN A 196 6.78 -11.63 -4.61
CA ASN A 196 6.41 -12.66 -3.64
C ASN A 196 7.62 -13.48 -3.21
N TYR A 197 8.54 -13.78 -4.14
CA TYR A 197 9.81 -14.45 -3.83
C TYR A 197 10.66 -13.63 -2.86
N LEU A 198 10.84 -12.32 -3.11
CA LEU A 198 11.55 -11.45 -2.18
C LEU A 198 10.91 -11.44 -0.79
N ARG A 199 9.59 -11.35 -0.72
CA ARG A 199 8.82 -11.32 0.53
C ARG A 199 8.91 -12.62 1.32
N ALA A 200 8.85 -13.76 0.64
CA ALA A 200 8.78 -15.07 1.28
C ALA A 200 10.17 -15.67 1.58
N GLU A 201 11.15 -15.44 0.71
CA GLU A 201 12.43 -16.13 0.77
C GLU A 201 13.61 -15.23 1.14
N ILE A 202 13.66 -14.01 0.65
CA ILE A 202 14.84 -13.16 0.78
C ILE A 202 14.75 -12.26 2.03
N LEU A 203 13.67 -11.49 2.16
CA LEU A 203 13.51 -10.58 3.29
C LEU A 203 13.52 -11.27 4.65
N PRO A 204 12.91 -12.46 4.85
CA PRO A 204 13.03 -13.17 6.13
C PRO A 204 14.46 -13.54 6.48
N ARG A 205 15.28 -13.95 5.50
CA ARG A 205 16.71 -14.26 5.71
C ARG A 205 17.52 -13.01 6.06
N LEU A 206 17.22 -11.87 5.43
CA LEU A 206 17.83 -10.59 5.78
C LEU A 206 17.47 -10.17 7.20
N ARG A 207 16.19 -10.27 7.58
CA ARG A 207 15.71 -9.95 8.94
C ARG A 207 16.35 -10.83 10.02
N LEU A 208 16.55 -12.10 9.73
CA LEU A 208 17.21 -13.03 10.65
C LEU A 208 18.64 -12.56 10.99
N ARG A 209 19.38 -12.08 10.01
CA ARG A 209 20.77 -11.62 10.19
C ARG A 209 20.85 -10.16 10.63
N TRP A 210 19.96 -9.32 10.12
CA TRP A 210 19.83 -7.89 10.38
C TRP A 210 18.38 -7.53 10.70
N PRO A 211 17.97 -7.55 11.97
CA PRO A 211 16.55 -7.32 12.36
C PRO A 211 15.97 -6.00 11.86
N GLY A 212 16.79 -4.94 11.69
CA GLY A 212 16.39 -3.65 11.15
C GLY A 212 16.49 -3.52 9.61
N ALA A 213 16.60 -4.61 8.84
CA ALA A 213 16.84 -4.58 7.39
C ALA A 213 15.79 -3.75 6.64
N ASP A 214 14.49 -3.94 6.91
CA ASP A 214 13.42 -3.22 6.21
C ASP A 214 13.50 -1.71 6.45
N ALA A 215 13.74 -1.30 7.69
CA ALA A 215 13.90 0.10 8.04
C ALA A 215 15.16 0.70 7.39
N ALA A 216 16.26 -0.05 7.32
CA ALA A 216 17.49 0.39 6.66
C ALA A 216 17.27 0.55 5.14
N LEU A 217 16.62 -0.42 4.49
CA LEU A 217 16.27 -0.35 3.06
C LEU A 217 15.33 0.83 2.76
N ALA A 218 14.31 1.05 3.60
CA ALA A 218 13.41 2.19 3.43
C ALA A 218 14.14 3.53 3.60
N ARG A 219 15.06 3.67 4.57
CA ARG A 219 15.91 4.87 4.71
C ARG A 219 16.82 5.07 3.50
N ALA A 220 17.44 3.99 2.99
CA ALA A 220 18.26 4.07 1.79
C ALA A 220 17.46 4.59 0.59
N ALA A 221 16.21 4.13 0.41
CA ALA A 221 15.32 4.65 -0.62
C ALA A 221 15.04 6.16 -0.43
N GLY A 222 14.86 6.63 0.81
CA GLY A 222 14.70 8.05 1.13
C GLY A 222 15.93 8.87 0.72
N HIS A 223 17.14 8.43 1.08
CA HIS A 223 18.38 9.11 0.66
C HIS A 223 18.53 9.17 -0.87
N GLN A 224 18.10 8.12 -1.57
CA GLN A 224 18.09 8.13 -3.05
C GLN A 224 17.05 9.10 -3.62
N ALA A 225 15.90 9.28 -2.94
CA ALA A 225 14.91 10.27 -3.34
C ALA A 225 15.47 11.70 -3.21
N ASP A 226 16.15 12.01 -2.09
CA ASP A 226 16.79 13.30 -1.86
C ASP A 226 17.89 13.57 -2.92
N ALA A 227 18.73 12.57 -3.18
CA ALA A 227 19.76 12.68 -4.21
C ALA A 227 19.17 12.89 -5.61
N ALA A 228 18.09 12.17 -5.96
CA ALA A 228 17.41 12.34 -7.24
C ALA A 228 16.78 13.72 -7.39
N ALA A 229 16.21 14.29 -6.33
CA ALA A 229 15.67 15.64 -6.33
C ALA A 229 16.77 16.68 -6.60
N LEU A 230 17.90 16.62 -5.90
CA LEU A 230 19.05 17.51 -6.11
C LEU A 230 19.63 17.43 -7.55
N LEU A 231 19.63 16.24 -8.14
CA LEU A 231 20.08 16.05 -9.52
C LEU A 231 19.10 16.62 -10.55
N ALA A 232 17.80 16.66 -10.24
CA ALA A 232 16.77 17.19 -11.12
C ALA A 232 16.69 18.74 -11.14
N GLU A 233 17.29 19.42 -10.14
CA GLU A 233 17.36 20.89 -10.02
C GLU A 233 18.53 21.50 -10.84
N ARG A 234 19.39 20.67 -11.44
CA ARG A 234 20.53 21.07 -12.27
C ARG A 234 20.22 21.01 -13.75
#